data_1193c97ebd440079909e344956361cff
#
_entry.id   1193c97ebd440079909e344956361cff
#
_cell.length_a   1.000
_cell.length_b   1.000
_cell.length_c   1.000
_cell.angle_alpha   90.00
_cell.angle_beta   90.00
_cell.angle_gamma   90.00
#
_symmetry.space_group_name_H-M   'P 1'
#
loop_
_entity.id
_entity.type
_entity.pdbx_description
1 polymer ?
#
loop_
_entity_poly.entity_id
_entity_poly.type
_entity_poly.pdbx_seq_one_letter_code
_entity_poly.pdbx_strand_id
1 'polypeptide(L)'
;YPVHGIYAKTLIKWGASLGANSTVVCGHTVGRCALIAAGAVVTKNVKDYALMAGVPARQIGWVCECGERLDNSFKCQKCSKKYKEIETGLIEI
;
A
#
# COMPACT_ATOMS: atom_id res chain seq x y z
N TYR A 1 -5.91 12.74 8.40
CA TYR A 1 -4.86 13.61 7.90
C TYR A 1 -5.32 14.35 6.65
N PRO A 2 -4.67 15.46 6.32
CA PRO A 2 -5.10 16.24 5.18
C PRO A 2 -4.87 15.48 3.87
N VAL A 3 -5.83 15.54 2.99
CA VAL A 3 -5.75 14.92 1.68
C VAL A 3 -5.79 16.02 0.65
N HIS A 4 -4.67 16.27 0.00
CA HIS A 4 -4.53 17.35 -0.94
C HIS A 4 -4.83 16.90 -2.37
N GLY A 5 -5.49 17.78 -3.14
CA GLY A 5 -5.72 17.55 -4.56
C GLY A 5 -6.75 16.48 -4.88
N ILE A 6 -7.56 16.08 -3.92
CA ILE A 6 -8.59 15.08 -4.15
C ILE A 6 -9.93 15.77 -4.37
N TYR A 7 -10.33 15.83 -5.61
CA TYR A 7 -11.61 16.41 -6.03
C TYR A 7 -12.57 15.38 -6.59
N ALA A 8 -12.05 14.19 -6.88
CA ALA A 8 -12.83 13.05 -7.28
C ALA A 8 -12.75 12.00 -6.19
N LYS A 9 -13.61 11.00 -6.28
CA LYS A 9 -13.69 9.96 -5.27
C LYS A 9 -12.42 9.11 -5.24
N THR A 10 -11.74 9.09 -4.10
CA THR A 10 -10.58 8.27 -3.85
C THR A 10 -10.89 7.34 -2.68
N LEU A 11 -10.63 6.05 -2.85
CA LEU A 11 -10.90 5.06 -1.82
C LEU A 11 -9.60 4.60 -1.17
N ILE A 12 -9.50 4.82 0.14
CA ILE A 12 -8.39 4.32 0.96
C ILE A 12 -8.95 3.20 1.82
N LYS A 13 -8.56 1.97 1.54
CA LYS A 13 -9.10 0.82 2.26
C LYS A 13 -8.50 0.67 3.64
N TRP A 14 -9.12 -0.18 4.44
CA TRP A 14 -8.75 -0.39 5.83
C TRP A 14 -7.27 -0.77 5.99
N GLY A 15 -6.65 -0.22 7.01
CA GLY A 15 -5.27 -0.54 7.37
C GLY A 15 -4.20 0.07 6.49
N ALA A 16 -4.57 0.80 5.43
CA ALA A 16 -3.59 1.47 4.59
C ALA A 16 -2.89 2.59 5.36
N SER A 17 -1.57 2.72 5.14
CA SER A 17 -0.76 3.76 5.77
C SER A 17 -0.17 4.67 4.70
N LEU A 18 -0.32 5.97 4.90
CA LEU A 18 0.19 6.97 3.97
C LEU A 18 1.27 7.79 4.65
N GLY A 19 2.47 7.77 4.09
CA GLY A 19 3.58 8.54 4.61
C GLY A 19 3.39 10.05 4.46
N ALA A 20 4.18 10.81 5.20
CA ALA A 20 4.09 12.27 5.16
C ALA A 20 4.32 12.80 3.75
N ASN A 21 3.53 13.79 3.36
CA ASN A 21 3.61 14.43 2.03
C ASN A 21 3.40 13.47 0.85
N SER A 22 2.84 12.29 1.10
CA SER A 22 2.42 11.42 0.00
C SER A 22 1.16 11.98 -0.65
N THR A 23 1.00 11.70 -1.94
CA THR A 23 -0.14 12.15 -2.73
C THR A 23 -0.76 10.98 -3.45
N VAL A 24 -2.08 10.84 -3.39
CA VAL A 24 -2.81 9.88 -4.19
C VAL A 24 -3.64 10.67 -5.21
N VAL A 25 -3.33 10.47 -6.48
CA VAL A 25 -4.07 11.13 -7.56
C VAL A 25 -5.52 10.65 -7.50
N CYS A 26 -6.46 11.58 -7.62
CA CYS A 26 -7.88 11.29 -7.44
C CYS A 26 -8.39 10.20 -8.39
N GLY A 27 -9.40 9.47 -7.95
CA GLY A 27 -10.01 8.41 -8.73
C GLY A 27 -9.33 7.04 -8.60
N HIS A 28 -8.28 6.93 -7.78
CA HIS A 28 -7.58 5.66 -7.57
C HIS A 28 -7.90 5.06 -6.22
N THR A 29 -7.68 3.76 -6.08
CA THR A 29 -7.92 3.01 -4.85
C THR A 29 -6.60 2.59 -4.25
N VAL A 30 -6.41 2.82 -2.94
CA VAL A 30 -5.30 2.27 -2.18
C VAL A 30 -5.80 1.03 -1.45
N GLY A 31 -5.21 -0.12 -1.74
CA GLY A 31 -5.63 -1.40 -1.22
C GLY A 31 -5.45 -1.55 0.28
N ARG A 32 -6.03 -2.62 0.84
CA ARG A 32 -5.96 -2.88 2.29
C ARG A 32 -4.51 -3.07 2.73
N CYS A 33 -4.18 -2.49 3.88
CA CYS A 33 -2.87 -2.63 4.51
C CYS A 33 -1.69 -2.21 3.64
N ALA A 34 -1.94 -1.52 2.52
CA ALA A 34 -0.88 -1.00 1.68
C ALA A 34 -0.10 0.10 2.41
N LEU A 35 1.17 0.22 2.11
CA LEU A 35 2.02 1.26 2.69
C LEU A 35 2.53 2.16 1.57
N ILE A 36 2.23 3.44 1.68
CA ILE A 36 2.72 4.45 0.74
C ILE A 36 3.83 5.23 1.44
N ALA A 37 5.03 5.16 0.89
CA ALA A 37 6.18 5.83 1.50
C ALA A 37 6.05 7.36 1.46
N ALA A 38 6.75 8.03 2.36
CA ALA A 38 6.73 9.48 2.43
C ALA A 38 7.16 10.09 1.09
N GLY A 39 6.45 11.13 0.66
CA GLY A 39 6.74 11.85 -0.58
C GLY A 39 6.35 11.12 -1.86
N ALA A 40 5.81 9.93 -1.78
CA ALA A 40 5.41 9.19 -2.98
C ALA A 40 4.17 9.82 -3.64
N VAL A 41 4.10 9.73 -4.96
CA VAL A 41 2.94 10.21 -5.74
C VAL A 41 2.30 9.02 -6.44
N VAL A 42 1.15 8.58 -5.93
CA VAL A 42 0.43 7.42 -6.44
C VAL A 42 -0.46 7.83 -7.61
N THR A 43 -0.17 7.28 -8.78
CA THR A 43 -0.86 7.60 -10.03
C THR A 43 -1.70 6.44 -10.58
N LYS A 44 -1.75 5.33 -9.86
CA LYS A 44 -2.50 4.13 -10.26
C LYS A 44 -3.10 3.48 -9.02
N ASN A 45 -4.01 2.53 -9.21
CA ASN A 45 -4.53 1.74 -8.10
C ASN A 45 -3.41 0.96 -7.43
N VAL A 46 -3.47 0.86 -6.11
CA VAL A 46 -2.48 0.15 -5.30
C VAL A 46 -3.09 -1.16 -4.82
N LYS A 47 -2.38 -2.25 -5.02
CA LYS A 47 -2.81 -3.58 -4.58
C LYS A 47 -2.81 -3.69 -3.06
N ASP A 48 -3.60 -4.62 -2.55
CA ASP A 48 -3.62 -4.92 -1.11
C ASP A 48 -2.23 -5.35 -0.67
N TYR A 49 -1.77 -4.83 0.47
CA TYR A 49 -0.47 -5.10 1.08
C TYR A 49 0.74 -4.65 0.25
N ALA A 50 0.54 -3.82 -0.77
CA ALA A 50 1.65 -3.34 -1.58
C ALA A 50 2.44 -2.25 -0.86
N LEU A 51 3.76 -2.26 -1.06
CA LEU A 51 4.66 -1.21 -0.60
C LEU A 51 5.01 -0.34 -1.80
N MET A 52 4.63 0.93 -1.75
CA MET A 52 4.80 1.87 -2.84
C MET A 52 5.75 2.99 -2.46
N ALA A 53 6.60 3.39 -3.39
CA ALA A 53 7.51 4.51 -3.17
C ALA A 53 7.84 5.21 -4.48
N GLY A 54 8.24 6.48 -4.39
CA GLY A 54 8.75 7.23 -5.54
C GLY A 54 7.75 8.16 -6.20
N VAL A 55 8.23 8.88 -7.21
CA VAL A 55 7.44 9.81 -8.02
C VAL A 55 7.74 9.54 -9.50
N PRO A 56 6.83 8.94 -10.26
CA PRO A 56 5.58 8.32 -9.84
C PRO A 56 5.83 7.09 -8.95
N ALA A 57 4.90 6.81 -8.04
CA ALA A 57 5.07 5.71 -7.12
C ALA A 57 5.09 4.37 -7.86
N ARG A 58 5.99 3.49 -7.45
CA ARG A 58 6.10 2.13 -7.97
C ARG A 58 6.09 1.14 -6.83
N GLN A 59 5.58 -0.04 -7.10
CA GLN A 59 5.59 -1.10 -6.10
C GLN A 59 7.01 -1.63 -5.93
N ILE A 60 7.54 -1.51 -4.72
CA ILE A 60 8.89 -1.97 -4.39
C ILE A 60 8.88 -3.22 -3.51
N GLY A 61 7.73 -3.70 -3.12
CA GLY A 61 7.60 -4.89 -2.30
C GLY A 61 6.21 -5.05 -1.72
N TRP A 62 6.15 -5.83 -0.66
CA TRP A 62 4.92 -6.14 0.06
C TRP A 62 5.13 -5.88 1.55
N VAL A 63 4.05 -5.60 2.26
CA VAL A 63 4.09 -5.39 3.71
C VAL A 63 3.06 -6.28 4.40
N CYS A 64 3.38 -6.67 5.64
CA CYS A 64 2.45 -7.37 6.51
C CYS A 64 1.45 -6.38 7.12
N GLU A 65 0.34 -6.89 7.59
CA GLU A 65 -0.65 -6.10 8.34
C GLU A 65 -0.01 -5.35 9.53
N CYS A 66 1.03 -5.92 10.13
CA CYS A 66 1.74 -5.26 11.23
C CYS A 66 2.69 -4.13 10.79
N GLY A 67 2.84 -3.92 9.48
CA GLY A 67 3.70 -2.88 8.93
C GLY A 67 5.11 -3.33 8.56
N GLU A 68 5.48 -4.56 8.87
CA GLU A 68 6.80 -5.10 8.52
C GLU A 68 6.87 -5.44 7.03
N ARG A 69 8.02 -5.14 6.40
CA ARG A 69 8.23 -5.50 5.01
C ARG A 69 8.38 -7.02 4.89
N LEU A 70 7.66 -7.60 3.95
CA LEU A 70 7.74 -9.03 3.69
C LEU A 70 8.93 -9.35 2.79
N ASP A 71 9.52 -10.54 3.01
CA ASP A 71 10.56 -11.05 2.14
C ASP A 71 9.94 -11.87 0.99
N ASN A 72 10.78 -12.55 0.22
CA ASN A 72 10.34 -13.32 -0.94
C ASN A 72 9.52 -14.56 -0.56
N SER A 73 9.53 -14.96 0.71
CA SER A 73 8.75 -16.10 1.19
C SER A 73 7.31 -15.74 1.53
N PHE A 74 6.95 -14.47 1.49
CA PHE A 74 5.63 -13.96 1.89
C PHE A 74 5.27 -14.31 3.33
N LYS A 75 6.26 -14.43 4.18
CA LYS A 75 6.07 -14.69 5.60
C LYS A 75 6.65 -13.53 6.40
N CYS A 76 5.84 -13.00 7.33
CA CYS A 76 6.30 -11.95 8.22
C CYS A 76 7.22 -12.54 9.29
N GLN A 77 8.43 -12.01 9.42
CA GLN A 77 9.39 -12.48 10.43
C GLN A 77 9.02 -12.01 11.83
N LYS A 78 8.22 -10.96 11.93
CA LYS A 78 7.86 -10.37 13.21
C LYS A 78 6.63 -11.00 13.83
N CYS A 79 5.56 -11.17 13.06
CA CYS A 79 4.30 -11.70 13.58
C CYS A 79 3.95 -13.10 13.07
N SER A 80 4.80 -13.68 12.24
CA SER A 80 4.67 -15.03 11.69
C SER A 80 3.47 -15.26 10.78
N LYS A 81 2.78 -14.21 10.37
CA LYS A 81 1.69 -14.35 9.39
C LYS A 81 2.24 -14.72 8.03
N LYS A 82 1.50 -15.56 7.32
CA LYS A 82 1.85 -15.99 5.98
C LYS A 82 0.84 -15.45 4.99
N TYR A 83 1.32 -15.17 3.78
CA TYR A 83 0.49 -14.60 2.72
C TYR A 83 0.67 -15.37 1.42
N LYS A 84 -0.30 -15.22 0.54
CA LYS A 84 -0.28 -15.77 -0.80
C LYS A 84 -0.61 -14.65 -1.77
N GLU A 85 0.15 -14.57 -2.85
CA GLU A 85 -0.10 -13.58 -3.89
C GLU A 85 -1.32 -13.97 -4.70
N ILE A 86 -2.23 -13.00 -4.88
CA ILE A 86 -3.40 -13.13 -5.74
C ILE A 86 -3.43 -11.95 -6.69
N GLU A 87 -4.36 -11.94 -7.63
CA GLU A 87 -4.43 -10.90 -8.65
C GLU A 87 -4.57 -9.49 -8.07
N THR A 88 -5.31 -9.34 -6.98
CA THR A 88 -5.57 -8.04 -6.36
C THR A 88 -4.56 -7.66 -5.26
N GLY A 89 -3.55 -8.49 -5.02
CA GLY A 89 -2.54 -8.23 -4.01
C GLY A 89 -2.14 -9.48 -3.25
N LEU A 90 -2.14 -9.39 -1.93
CA LEU A 90 -1.90 -10.55 -1.06
C LEU A 90 -3.16 -10.91 -0.29
N ILE A 91 -3.22 -12.16 0.12
CA ILE A 91 -4.24 -12.65 1.04
C ILE A 91 -3.55 -13.47 2.13
N GLU A 92 -3.98 -13.31 3.37
CA GLU A 92 -3.46 -14.08 4.48
C GLU A 92 -3.94 -15.53 4.39
N ILE A 93 -3.05 -16.47 4.62
CA ILE A 93 -3.36 -17.90 4.62
C ILE A 93 -3.22 -18.54 5.99
#